data_4254642ec0e4c2d05f487ad3d10eb51d
#
_entry.id   4254642ec0e4c2d05f487ad3d10eb51d
#
_cell.length_a   1.000
_cell.length_b   1.000
_cell.length_c   1.000
_cell.angle_alpha   90.00
_cell.angle_beta   90.00
_cell.angle_gamma   90.00
#
_symmetry.space_group_name_H-M   'P 1'
#
loop_
_entity.id
_entity.type
_entity.pdbx_description
1 polymer ?
#
loop_
_entity_poly.entity_id
_entity_poly.type
_entity_poly.pdbx_seq_one_letter_code
_entity_poly.pdbx_strand_id
1 'polypeptide(L)'
;MASTRVLVLGSNFAGLTAALETQYAFRGTGGGLDLTVLSKSDRFVFTPSQIWVPFGKREADDITVPLGPVMSRLGIHFVPSPATRIDRATRMVTAANGQVYPYDYLVIATGFRNDFSGVPGMDPKDGFANTITTLPEAERTHQAWLKFIRDPGDRGIIVGAAPKAGCMGAAYEEVLNMAYQLKRIRLNKRVPLTYISGEPFLGHFGINGMAGAKPAVSMFFKMTGIKPVINAAIESVSGDYLTLADGSVRPFDLAVLIPPFVGVDVVREVEGLTDAGGYVPVDENYHSALDPRIYAVGIAAQVTTPWVTAVALGVPKTGFPSEVQARIAARTIAAEVLGTPAPVGKAFKDIPAICLMDAGGPPFGGAMILGSTMFGPRKFSAIIPGPQVHLMKVLFEKYFLFKVRHGLRWQ
;
A
#
# COMPACT_ATOMS: atom_id res chain seq x y z
N MET A 1 39.02 -5.96 -3.77
CA MET A 1 38.28 -5.59 -2.55
C MET A 1 37.22 -6.66 -2.30
N ALA A 2 36.87 -6.97 -1.06
CA ALA A 2 35.76 -7.87 -0.79
C ALA A 2 34.44 -7.27 -1.30
N SER A 3 33.54 -8.12 -1.80
CA SER A 3 32.24 -7.68 -2.28
C SER A 3 31.34 -7.27 -1.12
N THR A 4 30.66 -6.13 -1.21
CA THR A 4 29.69 -5.70 -0.21
C THR A 4 28.38 -6.45 -0.39
N ARG A 5 27.91 -7.10 0.67
CA ARG A 5 26.67 -7.89 0.67
C ARG A 5 25.49 -7.01 1.05
N VAL A 6 24.62 -6.76 0.09
CA VAL A 6 23.36 -6.05 0.32
C VAL A 6 22.21 -7.04 0.22
N LEU A 7 21.43 -7.18 1.29
CA LEU A 7 20.27 -8.06 1.34
C LEU A 7 18.99 -7.24 1.41
N VAL A 8 18.08 -7.46 0.47
CA VAL A 8 16.76 -6.79 0.42
C VAL A 8 15.67 -7.79 0.76
N LEU A 9 14.82 -7.47 1.72
CA LEU A 9 13.66 -8.27 2.09
C LEU A 9 12.39 -7.68 1.47
N GLY A 10 11.82 -8.38 0.51
CA GLY A 10 10.66 -7.96 -0.28
C GLY A 10 11.02 -7.51 -1.68
N SER A 11 10.10 -7.68 -2.62
CA SER A 11 10.32 -7.44 -4.06
C SER A 11 9.22 -6.63 -4.73
N ASN A 12 8.32 -5.99 -3.95
CA ASN A 12 7.33 -5.09 -4.52
C ASN A 12 7.89 -3.66 -4.63
N PHE A 13 7.09 -2.61 -4.70
CA PHE A 13 7.51 -1.22 -4.99
C PHE A 13 8.83 -0.81 -4.32
N ALA A 14 8.89 -0.84 -2.97
CA ALA A 14 10.08 -0.44 -2.24
C ALA A 14 11.27 -1.37 -2.47
N GLY A 15 11.07 -2.69 -2.34
CA GLY A 15 12.16 -3.65 -2.45
C GLY A 15 12.74 -3.75 -3.86
N LEU A 16 11.88 -3.75 -4.88
CA LEU A 16 12.34 -3.71 -6.27
C LEU A 16 13.11 -2.44 -6.57
N THR A 17 12.61 -1.28 -6.13
CA THR A 17 13.31 0.00 -6.32
C THR A 17 14.65 0.00 -5.58
N ALA A 18 14.70 -0.47 -4.33
CA ALA A 18 15.95 -0.57 -3.58
C ALA A 18 16.99 -1.45 -4.31
N ALA A 19 16.57 -2.62 -4.79
CA ALA A 19 17.45 -3.53 -5.52
C ALA A 19 17.96 -2.90 -6.83
N LEU A 20 17.07 -2.31 -7.63
CA LEU A 20 17.45 -1.66 -8.89
C LEU A 20 18.38 -0.47 -8.68
N GLU A 21 18.06 0.44 -7.76
CA GLU A 21 18.87 1.63 -7.49
C GLU A 21 20.25 1.23 -6.90
N THR A 22 20.31 0.23 -6.02
CA THR A 22 21.58 -0.31 -5.51
C THR A 22 22.44 -0.86 -6.67
N GLN A 23 21.87 -1.76 -7.49
CA GLN A 23 22.57 -2.35 -8.63
C GLN A 23 23.10 -1.27 -9.59
N TYR A 24 22.30 -0.24 -9.86
CA TYR A 24 22.73 0.86 -10.75
C TYR A 24 23.79 1.75 -10.11
N ALA A 25 23.72 2.00 -8.81
CA ALA A 25 24.68 2.85 -8.12
C ALA A 25 26.08 2.25 -8.06
N PHE A 26 26.20 0.92 -8.05
CA PHE A 26 27.49 0.23 -8.07
C PHE A 26 28.03 -0.03 -9.50
N ARG A 27 27.21 0.16 -10.54
CA ARG A 27 27.63 -0.12 -11.92
C ARG A 27 28.78 0.78 -12.35
N GLY A 28 29.89 0.17 -12.79
CA GLY A 28 31.07 0.90 -13.31
C GLY A 28 31.95 1.54 -12.24
N THR A 29 31.68 1.32 -10.95
CA THR A 29 32.45 1.95 -9.85
C THR A 29 33.69 1.16 -9.45
N GLY A 30 33.85 -0.10 -9.90
CA GLY A 30 34.90 -1.01 -9.43
C GLY A 30 34.66 -1.56 -8.00
N GLY A 31 33.62 -1.10 -7.31
CA GLY A 31 33.16 -1.68 -6.02
C GLY A 31 32.48 -3.01 -6.26
N GLY A 32 32.87 -4.06 -5.53
CA GLY A 32 32.19 -5.36 -5.56
C GLY A 32 30.83 -5.28 -4.86
N LEU A 33 29.78 -5.76 -5.53
CA LEU A 33 28.43 -5.87 -4.98
C LEU A 33 27.95 -7.32 -5.05
N ASP A 34 27.48 -7.84 -3.92
CA ASP A 34 26.71 -9.07 -3.83
C ASP A 34 25.29 -8.69 -3.37
N LEU A 35 24.37 -8.60 -4.34
CA LEU A 35 23.01 -8.17 -4.08
C LEU A 35 22.04 -9.33 -4.15
N THR A 36 21.43 -9.63 -3.02
CA THR A 36 20.40 -10.67 -2.86
C THR A 36 19.04 -10.05 -2.50
N VAL A 37 17.99 -10.57 -3.11
CA VAL A 37 16.59 -10.20 -2.79
C VAL A 37 15.84 -11.43 -2.35
N LEU A 38 15.37 -11.45 -1.09
CA LEU A 38 14.47 -12.47 -0.56
C LEU A 38 13.02 -11.97 -0.65
N SER A 39 12.11 -12.78 -1.16
CA SER A 39 10.70 -12.41 -1.28
C SER A 39 9.78 -13.61 -1.08
N LYS A 40 8.62 -13.39 -0.45
CA LYS A 40 7.59 -14.44 -0.36
C LYS A 40 6.88 -14.72 -1.69
N SER A 41 7.00 -13.82 -2.67
CA SER A 41 6.40 -13.94 -4.00
C SER A 41 7.50 -13.86 -5.06
N ASP A 42 7.35 -14.65 -6.10
CA ASP A 42 8.18 -14.61 -7.31
C ASP A 42 7.73 -13.52 -8.30
N ARG A 43 6.64 -12.82 -7.99
CA ARG A 43 6.01 -11.81 -8.87
C ARG A 43 5.96 -10.44 -8.19
N PHE A 44 6.18 -9.41 -8.98
CA PHE A 44 5.76 -8.04 -8.65
C PHE A 44 4.26 -7.90 -8.86
N VAL A 45 3.56 -7.21 -7.98
CA VAL A 45 2.13 -6.89 -8.09
C VAL A 45 1.94 -5.38 -8.18
N PHE A 46 1.30 -4.90 -9.25
CA PHE A 46 0.93 -3.49 -9.37
C PHE A 46 -0.33 -3.19 -8.56
N THR A 47 -0.16 -3.03 -7.25
CA THR A 47 -1.24 -2.86 -6.27
C THR A 47 -2.25 -1.73 -6.57
N PRO A 48 -1.89 -0.60 -7.24
CA PRO A 48 -2.90 0.42 -7.57
C PRO A 48 -4.04 -0.08 -8.46
N SER A 49 -3.86 -1.18 -9.17
CA SER A 49 -4.91 -1.77 -10.02
C SER A 49 -5.71 -2.89 -9.37
N GLN A 50 -5.37 -3.27 -8.12
CA GLN A 50 -6.14 -4.28 -7.38
C GLN A 50 -7.60 -3.88 -7.17
N ILE A 51 -7.92 -2.59 -7.11
CA ILE A 51 -9.29 -2.07 -7.04
C ILE A 51 -10.18 -2.45 -8.24
N TRP A 52 -9.59 -2.92 -9.34
CA TRP A 52 -10.34 -3.36 -10.52
C TRP A 52 -10.58 -4.86 -10.56
N VAL A 53 -9.85 -5.62 -9.74
CA VAL A 53 -9.98 -7.08 -9.67
C VAL A 53 -11.36 -7.50 -9.15
N PRO A 54 -11.94 -6.89 -8.11
CA PRO A 54 -13.29 -7.24 -7.64
C PRO A 54 -14.36 -7.19 -8.71
N PHE A 55 -14.17 -6.35 -9.72
CA PHE A 55 -15.15 -6.14 -10.80
C PHE A 55 -14.80 -6.88 -12.10
N GLY A 56 -13.81 -7.77 -12.08
CA GLY A 56 -13.36 -8.53 -13.26
C GLY A 56 -12.76 -7.66 -14.37
N LYS A 57 -12.29 -6.45 -14.06
CA LYS A 57 -11.62 -5.56 -15.01
C LYS A 57 -10.12 -5.83 -15.16
N ARG A 58 -9.56 -6.54 -14.22
CA ARG A 58 -8.20 -7.06 -14.22
C ARG A 58 -8.18 -8.45 -13.60
N GLU A 59 -7.37 -9.30 -14.18
CA GLU A 59 -6.96 -10.58 -13.61
C GLU A 59 -5.55 -10.47 -13.06
N ALA A 60 -5.09 -11.46 -12.29
CA ALA A 60 -3.77 -11.47 -11.68
C ALA A 60 -2.65 -11.24 -12.70
N ASP A 61 -2.71 -11.88 -13.86
CA ASP A 61 -1.67 -11.76 -14.89
C ASP A 61 -1.62 -10.38 -15.56
N ASP A 62 -2.74 -9.64 -15.57
CA ASP A 62 -2.78 -8.28 -16.12
C ASP A 62 -1.92 -7.29 -15.31
N ILE A 63 -1.82 -7.52 -14.00
CA ILE A 63 -1.21 -6.57 -13.04
C ILE A 63 0.01 -7.12 -12.33
N THR A 64 0.54 -8.26 -12.79
CA THR A 64 1.75 -8.87 -12.21
C THR A 64 2.87 -9.03 -13.23
N VAL A 65 4.10 -9.15 -12.74
CA VAL A 65 5.30 -9.43 -13.54
C VAL A 65 6.16 -10.47 -12.83
N PRO A 66 6.49 -11.60 -13.46
CA PRO A 66 7.48 -12.55 -12.93
C PRO A 66 8.85 -11.88 -12.78
N LEU A 67 9.44 -11.95 -11.59
CA LEU A 67 10.68 -11.24 -11.27
C LEU A 67 11.95 -12.04 -11.58
N GLY A 68 11.91 -13.37 -11.57
CA GLY A 68 13.08 -14.19 -11.83
C GLY A 68 13.85 -13.79 -13.08
N PRO A 69 13.20 -13.70 -14.27
CA PRO A 69 13.87 -13.27 -15.50
C PRO A 69 14.43 -11.85 -15.46
N VAL A 70 13.73 -10.93 -14.77
CA VAL A 70 14.16 -9.52 -14.63
C VAL A 70 15.42 -9.44 -13.78
N MET A 71 15.42 -10.08 -12.61
CA MET A 71 16.52 -10.08 -11.66
C MET A 71 17.76 -10.77 -12.23
N SER A 72 17.59 -11.92 -12.88
CA SER A 72 18.69 -12.64 -13.55
C SER A 72 19.38 -11.80 -14.59
N ARG A 73 18.63 -11.11 -15.45
CA ARG A 73 19.18 -10.21 -16.49
C ARG A 73 19.99 -9.05 -15.90
N LEU A 74 19.66 -8.62 -14.69
CA LEU A 74 20.33 -7.53 -13.99
C LEU A 74 21.50 -8.02 -13.11
N GLY A 75 21.75 -9.33 -13.03
CA GLY A 75 22.77 -9.90 -12.16
C GLY A 75 22.42 -9.82 -10.66
N ILE A 76 21.13 -9.74 -10.33
CA ILE A 76 20.63 -9.73 -8.94
C ILE A 76 20.25 -11.15 -8.54
N HIS A 77 20.77 -11.63 -7.41
CA HIS A 77 20.41 -12.92 -6.86
C HIS A 77 19.01 -12.84 -6.25
N PHE A 78 18.04 -13.44 -6.92
CA PHE A 78 16.63 -13.42 -6.50
C PHE A 78 16.20 -14.78 -5.95
N VAL A 79 15.69 -14.76 -4.72
CA VAL A 79 15.25 -15.98 -4.01
C VAL A 79 13.78 -15.81 -3.64
N PRO A 80 12.85 -16.52 -4.31
CA PRO A 80 11.42 -16.50 -4.00
C PRO A 80 11.12 -17.36 -2.75
N SER A 81 11.69 -16.96 -1.63
CA SER A 81 11.52 -17.59 -0.31
C SER A 81 11.48 -16.47 0.74
N PRO A 82 10.43 -16.42 1.60
CA PRO A 82 10.34 -15.39 2.61
C PRO A 82 11.41 -15.56 3.70
N ALA A 83 11.87 -14.45 4.26
CA ALA A 83 12.65 -14.46 5.49
C ALA A 83 11.80 -15.01 6.65
N THR A 84 12.38 -15.86 7.47
CA THR A 84 11.74 -16.46 8.67
C THR A 84 12.42 -16.05 9.97
N ARG A 85 13.68 -15.58 9.91
CA ARG A 85 14.42 -15.07 11.05
C ARG A 85 15.46 -14.05 10.60
N ILE A 86 15.56 -12.96 11.34
CA ILE A 86 16.63 -11.96 11.22
C ILE A 86 17.48 -12.02 12.48
N ASP A 87 18.73 -12.38 12.35
CA ASP A 87 19.72 -12.36 13.42
C ASP A 87 20.63 -11.14 13.22
N ARG A 88 20.38 -10.10 13.99
CA ARG A 88 21.12 -8.84 13.92
C ARG A 88 22.55 -8.99 14.44
N ALA A 89 22.76 -9.79 15.49
CA ALA A 89 24.05 -9.93 16.12
C ALA A 89 25.07 -10.59 15.18
N THR A 90 24.63 -11.62 14.46
CA THR A 90 25.48 -12.33 13.48
C THR A 90 25.37 -11.76 12.06
N ARG A 91 24.46 -10.79 11.83
CA ARG A 91 24.12 -10.24 10.50
C ARG A 91 23.74 -11.32 9.48
N MET A 92 22.80 -12.14 9.87
CA MET A 92 22.29 -13.23 9.04
C MET A 92 20.77 -13.23 8.97
N VAL A 93 20.23 -13.60 7.83
CA VAL A 93 18.79 -13.82 7.64
C VAL A 93 18.58 -15.26 7.19
N THR A 94 17.71 -15.98 7.89
CA THR A 94 17.25 -17.32 7.49
C THR A 94 15.98 -17.17 6.63
N ALA A 95 15.94 -17.89 5.52
CA ALA A 95 14.75 -17.96 4.67
C ALA A 95 13.99 -19.27 4.88
N ALA A 96 12.72 -19.31 4.45
CA ALA A 96 11.87 -20.50 4.60
C ALA A 96 12.38 -21.75 3.84
N ASN A 97 13.25 -21.57 2.85
CA ASN A 97 13.94 -22.67 2.17
C ASN A 97 15.09 -23.29 3.00
N GLY A 98 15.31 -22.83 4.24
CA GLY A 98 16.34 -23.28 5.15
C GLY A 98 17.72 -22.67 4.91
N GLN A 99 17.92 -21.88 3.87
CA GLN A 99 19.19 -21.22 3.60
C GLN A 99 19.38 -19.97 4.45
N VAL A 100 20.65 -19.64 4.73
CA VAL A 100 21.05 -18.49 5.52
C VAL A 100 21.82 -17.52 4.65
N TYR A 101 21.45 -16.25 4.70
CA TYR A 101 22.00 -15.17 3.88
C TYR A 101 22.70 -14.14 4.77
N PRO A 102 24.03 -13.99 4.66
CA PRO A 102 24.75 -12.96 5.37
C PRO A 102 24.56 -11.60 4.71
N TYR A 103 24.65 -10.53 5.51
CA TYR A 103 24.58 -9.15 4.98
C TYR A 103 25.58 -8.21 5.66
N ASP A 104 26.04 -7.25 4.92
CA ASP A 104 26.73 -6.07 5.43
C ASP A 104 25.73 -4.90 5.58
N TYR A 105 24.71 -4.87 4.69
CA TYR A 105 23.56 -3.97 4.74
C TYR A 105 22.26 -4.75 4.51
N LEU A 106 21.26 -4.45 5.33
CA LEU A 106 19.92 -5.05 5.24
C LEU A 106 18.88 -3.98 4.90
N VAL A 107 18.10 -4.18 3.84
CA VAL A 107 16.98 -3.33 3.48
C VAL A 107 15.67 -4.06 3.75
N ILE A 108 14.92 -3.61 4.74
CA ILE A 108 13.60 -4.13 5.10
C ILE A 108 12.55 -3.43 4.25
N ALA A 109 12.03 -4.12 3.25
CA ALA A 109 10.99 -3.67 2.33
C ALA A 109 9.82 -4.67 2.29
N THR A 110 9.58 -5.34 3.41
CA THR A 110 8.63 -6.45 3.56
C THR A 110 7.17 -6.06 3.46
N GLY A 111 6.87 -4.76 3.45
CA GLY A 111 5.50 -4.25 3.39
C GLY A 111 4.77 -4.46 4.72
N PHE A 112 3.61 -5.12 4.66
CA PHE A 112 2.68 -5.28 5.77
C PHE A 112 2.01 -6.66 5.76
N ARG A 113 1.34 -6.98 6.86
CA ARG A 113 0.22 -7.92 6.89
C ARG A 113 -1.05 -7.21 7.34
N ASN A 114 -2.21 -7.72 6.92
CA ASN A 114 -3.49 -7.27 7.45
C ASN A 114 -3.62 -7.69 8.91
N ASP A 115 -4.22 -6.83 9.71
CA ASP A 115 -4.58 -7.13 11.09
C ASP A 115 -6.11 -7.13 11.25
N PHE A 116 -6.68 -8.31 11.29
CA PHE A 116 -8.12 -8.48 11.48
C PHE A 116 -8.51 -8.61 12.95
N SER A 117 -7.53 -8.72 13.87
CA SER A 117 -7.79 -9.00 15.28
C SER A 117 -8.53 -7.88 16.01
N GLY A 118 -8.36 -6.64 15.54
CA GLY A 118 -8.99 -5.45 16.15
C GLY A 118 -10.47 -5.26 15.83
N VAL A 119 -11.03 -6.00 14.88
CA VAL A 119 -12.45 -5.94 14.49
C VAL A 119 -12.98 -7.35 14.30
N PRO A 120 -13.61 -7.94 15.32
CA PRO A 120 -14.18 -9.28 15.24
C PRO A 120 -15.11 -9.44 14.04
N GLY A 121 -14.99 -10.58 13.33
CA GLY A 121 -15.78 -10.90 12.14
C GLY A 121 -15.36 -10.19 10.86
N MET A 122 -14.27 -9.41 10.88
CA MET A 122 -13.76 -8.71 9.70
C MET A 122 -12.89 -9.59 8.79
N ASP A 123 -12.32 -10.69 9.29
CA ASP A 123 -11.44 -11.56 8.51
C ASP A 123 -12.18 -12.14 7.29
N PRO A 124 -11.68 -11.96 6.05
CA PRO A 124 -12.35 -12.51 4.86
C PRO A 124 -12.37 -14.04 4.79
N LYS A 125 -11.52 -14.69 5.56
CA LYS A 125 -11.40 -16.15 5.55
C LYS A 125 -12.44 -16.81 6.47
N ASP A 126 -12.56 -16.28 7.69
CA ASP A 126 -13.36 -16.89 8.75
C ASP A 126 -14.48 -15.96 9.26
N GLY A 127 -14.62 -14.77 8.67
CA GLY A 127 -15.59 -13.74 9.03
C GLY A 127 -16.58 -13.41 7.92
N PHE A 128 -17.09 -12.19 7.95
CA PHE A 128 -18.24 -11.75 7.14
C PHE A 128 -17.92 -10.59 6.19
N ALA A 129 -16.72 -9.99 6.29
CA ALA A 129 -16.31 -8.92 5.39
C ALA A 129 -15.35 -9.42 4.31
N ASN A 130 -15.20 -8.64 3.26
CA ASN A 130 -14.21 -8.79 2.21
C ASN A 130 -13.20 -7.65 2.28
N THR A 131 -12.07 -7.79 1.60
CA THR A 131 -11.10 -6.71 1.45
C THR A 131 -10.35 -6.83 0.11
N ILE A 132 -9.64 -5.75 -0.27
CA ILE A 132 -8.92 -5.66 -1.54
C ILE A 132 -7.42 -5.40 -1.35
N THR A 133 -6.92 -5.54 -0.14
CA THR A 133 -5.56 -5.10 0.23
C THR A 133 -4.45 -6.00 -0.28
N THR A 134 -4.76 -7.25 -0.60
CA THR A 134 -3.86 -8.16 -1.30
C THR A 134 -4.55 -8.78 -2.52
N LEU A 135 -3.77 -9.28 -3.48
CA LEU A 135 -4.33 -9.85 -4.71
C LEU A 135 -5.27 -11.04 -4.43
N PRO A 136 -4.93 -12.03 -3.58
CA PRO A 136 -5.85 -13.13 -3.26
C PRO A 136 -7.15 -12.67 -2.61
N GLU A 137 -7.10 -11.61 -1.82
CA GLU A 137 -8.29 -11.05 -1.18
C GLU A 137 -9.16 -10.28 -2.19
N ALA A 138 -8.55 -9.55 -3.12
CA ALA A 138 -9.26 -8.88 -4.20
C ALA A 138 -9.96 -9.91 -5.13
N GLU A 139 -9.31 -11.05 -5.42
CA GLU A 139 -9.92 -12.17 -6.15
C GLU A 139 -11.09 -12.81 -5.38
N ARG A 140 -10.95 -12.95 -4.07
CA ARG A 140 -12.07 -13.41 -3.21
C ARG A 140 -13.22 -12.41 -3.21
N THR A 141 -12.93 -11.12 -3.15
CA THR A 141 -13.92 -10.04 -3.25
C THR A 141 -14.62 -10.08 -4.60
N HIS A 142 -13.93 -10.46 -5.70
CA HIS A 142 -14.57 -10.71 -6.99
C HIS A 142 -15.63 -11.80 -6.92
N GLN A 143 -15.35 -12.92 -6.25
CA GLN A 143 -16.34 -13.99 -6.10
C GLN A 143 -17.55 -13.54 -5.26
N ALA A 144 -17.31 -12.77 -4.20
CA ALA A 144 -18.37 -12.17 -3.39
C ALA A 144 -19.22 -11.17 -4.20
N TRP A 145 -18.59 -10.34 -5.04
CA TRP A 145 -19.28 -9.45 -5.98
C TRP A 145 -20.13 -10.21 -6.98
N LEU A 146 -19.62 -11.28 -7.61
CA LEU A 146 -20.37 -12.11 -8.54
C LEU A 146 -21.58 -12.79 -7.89
N LYS A 147 -21.43 -13.26 -6.63
CA LYS A 147 -22.54 -13.79 -5.84
C LYS A 147 -23.59 -12.73 -5.59
N PHE A 148 -23.18 -11.55 -5.13
CA PHE A 148 -24.06 -10.42 -4.83
C PHE A 148 -24.88 -9.97 -6.04
N ILE A 149 -24.29 -9.80 -7.22
CA ILE A 149 -25.02 -9.30 -8.41
C ILE A 149 -26.01 -10.30 -9.00
N ARG A 150 -25.89 -11.60 -8.69
CA ARG A 150 -26.86 -12.64 -9.09
C ARG A 150 -28.13 -12.55 -8.27
N ASP A 151 -28.01 -12.25 -6.99
CA ASP A 151 -29.13 -12.13 -6.06
C ASP A 151 -28.86 -10.95 -5.09
N PRO A 152 -29.04 -9.72 -5.57
CA PRO A 152 -28.83 -8.54 -4.73
C PRO A 152 -29.98 -8.44 -3.73
N GLY A 153 -29.63 -8.45 -2.45
CA GLY A 153 -30.56 -8.20 -1.36
C GLY A 153 -31.07 -6.75 -1.34
N ASP A 154 -31.69 -6.37 -0.25
CA ASP A 154 -32.30 -5.05 -0.03
C ASP A 154 -31.56 -4.19 1.03
N ARG A 155 -30.59 -4.80 1.74
CA ARG A 155 -29.81 -4.14 2.79
C ARG A 155 -28.69 -3.25 2.23
N GLY A 156 -28.19 -3.62 1.06
CA GLY A 156 -27.19 -2.83 0.33
C GLY A 156 -25.74 -3.22 0.61
N ILE A 157 -24.84 -2.34 0.20
CA ILE A 157 -23.40 -2.56 0.28
C ILE A 157 -22.77 -1.56 1.26
N ILE A 158 -21.86 -2.06 2.09
CA ILE A 158 -20.97 -1.23 2.92
C ILE A 158 -19.55 -1.33 2.34
N VAL A 159 -18.95 -0.18 2.05
CA VAL A 159 -17.50 -0.05 1.83
C VAL A 159 -16.94 0.84 2.92
N GLY A 160 -15.83 0.46 3.54
CA GLY A 160 -15.33 1.27 4.65
C GLY A 160 -13.88 1.01 5.02
N ALA A 161 -13.46 1.75 6.02
CA ALA A 161 -12.13 1.65 6.59
C ALA A 161 -12.23 1.44 8.12
N ALA A 162 -11.63 0.36 8.60
CA ALA A 162 -11.50 0.11 10.03
C ALA A 162 -10.63 1.18 10.72
N PRO A 163 -10.70 1.34 12.04
CA PRO A 163 -9.74 2.15 12.76
C PRO A 163 -8.30 1.75 12.42
N LYS A 164 -7.42 2.72 12.17
CA LYS A 164 -6.04 2.52 11.70
C LYS A 164 -5.91 1.78 10.35
N ALA A 165 -6.95 1.79 9.52
CA ALA A 165 -6.90 1.19 8.18
C ALA A 165 -5.64 1.62 7.40
N GLY A 166 -5.00 0.68 6.73
CA GLY A 166 -3.70 0.91 6.11
C GLY A 166 -3.70 1.88 4.92
N CYS A 167 -4.86 2.10 4.28
CA CYS A 167 -5.00 3.03 3.17
C CYS A 167 -6.43 3.55 3.03
N MET A 168 -6.65 4.80 3.41
CA MET A 168 -7.95 5.47 3.25
C MET A 168 -8.30 5.65 1.76
N GLY A 169 -7.30 5.96 0.92
CA GLY A 169 -7.51 6.12 -0.52
C GLY A 169 -8.10 4.88 -1.19
N ALA A 170 -7.71 3.69 -0.76
CA ALA A 170 -8.26 2.44 -1.28
C ALA A 170 -9.76 2.29 -0.98
N ALA A 171 -10.22 2.69 0.20
CA ALA A 171 -11.65 2.67 0.54
C ALA A 171 -12.47 3.65 -0.33
N TYR A 172 -11.91 4.84 -0.60
CA TYR A 172 -12.55 5.79 -1.53
C TYR A 172 -12.62 5.25 -2.96
N GLU A 173 -11.53 4.70 -3.46
CA GLU A 173 -11.51 4.12 -4.81
C GLU A 173 -12.50 2.97 -4.93
N GLU A 174 -12.54 2.10 -3.93
CA GLU A 174 -13.44 0.95 -3.93
C GLU A 174 -14.91 1.38 -3.93
N VAL A 175 -15.32 2.31 -3.04
CA VAL A 175 -16.73 2.76 -3.01
C VAL A 175 -17.14 3.49 -4.29
N LEU A 176 -16.24 4.27 -4.90
CA LEU A 176 -16.51 4.96 -6.16
C LEU A 176 -16.60 3.99 -7.33
N ASN A 177 -15.71 3.00 -7.40
CA ASN A 177 -15.79 1.92 -8.38
C ASN A 177 -17.07 1.08 -8.19
N MET A 178 -17.45 0.77 -6.95
CA MET A 178 -18.69 0.09 -6.62
C MET A 178 -19.91 0.86 -7.13
N ALA A 179 -19.99 2.17 -6.85
CA ALA A 179 -21.05 3.03 -7.35
C ALA A 179 -21.13 3.04 -8.88
N TYR A 180 -19.98 3.10 -9.55
CA TYR A 180 -19.89 3.04 -10.99
C TYR A 180 -20.41 1.71 -11.55
N GLN A 181 -20.03 0.58 -10.96
CA GLN A 181 -20.50 -0.75 -11.39
C GLN A 181 -21.99 -0.91 -11.16
N LEU A 182 -22.51 -0.55 -9.99
CA LEU A 182 -23.94 -0.57 -9.70
C LEU A 182 -24.74 0.23 -10.74
N LYS A 183 -24.23 1.40 -11.15
CA LYS A 183 -24.85 2.21 -12.21
C LYS A 183 -24.83 1.49 -13.55
N ARG A 184 -23.71 0.85 -13.94
CA ARG A 184 -23.59 0.11 -15.20
C ARG A 184 -24.58 -1.05 -15.32
N ILE A 185 -24.83 -1.76 -14.22
CA ILE A 185 -25.77 -2.89 -14.17
C ILE A 185 -27.17 -2.46 -13.73
N ARG A 186 -27.45 -1.14 -13.63
CA ARG A 186 -28.74 -0.53 -13.28
C ARG A 186 -29.29 -0.91 -11.90
N LEU A 187 -28.41 -1.25 -10.97
CA LEU A 187 -28.74 -1.54 -9.57
C LEU A 187 -28.60 -0.33 -8.62
N ASN A 188 -28.04 0.77 -9.08
CA ASN A 188 -27.73 1.94 -8.24
C ASN A 188 -28.96 2.64 -7.61
N LYS A 189 -30.18 2.39 -8.10
CA LYS A 189 -31.42 2.89 -7.50
C LYS A 189 -32.05 1.92 -6.49
N ARG A 190 -31.68 0.64 -6.57
CA ARG A 190 -32.21 -0.43 -5.72
C ARG A 190 -31.29 -0.72 -4.55
N VAL A 191 -29.97 -0.75 -4.80
CA VAL A 191 -28.96 -1.11 -3.83
C VAL A 191 -28.40 0.13 -3.11
N PRO A 192 -28.69 0.34 -1.82
CA PRO A 192 -28.04 1.39 -1.04
C PRO A 192 -26.54 1.17 -0.97
N LEU A 193 -25.74 2.24 -1.10
CA LEU A 193 -24.29 2.16 -0.96
C LEU A 193 -23.83 3.11 0.16
N THR A 194 -23.21 2.56 1.17
CA THR A 194 -22.75 3.29 2.36
C THR A 194 -21.23 3.24 2.45
N TYR A 195 -20.63 4.39 2.72
CA TYR A 195 -19.20 4.52 3.04
C TYR A 195 -19.03 4.79 4.54
N ILE A 196 -18.22 3.97 5.23
CA ILE A 196 -17.97 4.11 6.67
C ILE A 196 -16.49 4.40 6.91
N SER A 197 -16.19 5.44 7.68
CA SER A 197 -14.81 5.85 7.95
C SER A 197 -14.67 6.56 9.29
N GLY A 198 -13.53 6.35 9.95
CA GLY A 198 -13.11 7.11 11.13
C GLY A 198 -12.66 8.55 10.84
N GLU A 199 -12.64 8.98 9.59
CA GLU A 199 -12.21 10.33 9.22
C GLU A 199 -13.11 11.40 9.84
N PRO A 200 -12.56 12.51 10.36
CA PRO A 200 -13.35 13.60 10.92
C PRO A 200 -14.12 14.38 9.84
N PHE A 201 -13.73 14.26 8.59
CA PHE A 201 -14.40 14.83 7.41
C PHE A 201 -14.01 14.05 6.15
N LEU A 202 -14.89 14.02 5.16
CA LEU A 202 -14.60 13.42 3.86
C LEU A 202 -13.40 14.11 3.19
N GLY A 203 -12.48 13.30 2.68
CA GLY A 203 -11.26 13.81 2.04
C GLY A 203 -10.12 14.13 3.00
N HIS A 204 -10.16 13.64 4.24
CA HIS A 204 -9.01 13.66 5.14
C HIS A 204 -7.88 12.76 4.61
N PHE A 205 -8.22 11.62 3.98
CA PHE A 205 -7.32 10.67 3.31
C PHE A 205 -6.19 10.10 4.19
N GLY A 206 -6.24 10.27 5.52
CA GLY A 206 -5.12 9.92 6.40
C GLY A 206 -3.92 10.86 6.29
N ILE A 207 -4.05 12.02 5.65
CA ILE A 207 -3.00 13.03 5.44
C ILE A 207 -3.43 14.43 5.87
N ASN A 208 -4.43 14.52 6.74
CA ASN A 208 -5.07 15.75 7.21
C ASN A 208 -5.74 16.59 6.09
N GLY A 209 -6.22 15.88 5.05
CA GLY A 209 -6.89 16.51 3.91
C GLY A 209 -5.97 17.34 3.01
N MET A 210 -6.59 18.02 2.06
CA MET A 210 -5.96 18.95 1.11
C MET A 210 -6.94 20.06 0.75
N ALA A 211 -6.44 21.17 0.20
CA ALA A 211 -7.30 22.24 -0.28
C ALA A 211 -8.31 21.71 -1.31
N GLY A 212 -9.59 21.99 -1.09
CA GLY A 212 -10.67 21.53 -1.95
C GLY A 212 -11.09 20.06 -1.79
N ALA A 213 -10.43 19.26 -0.96
CA ALA A 213 -10.74 17.84 -0.80
C ALA A 213 -12.15 17.58 -0.29
N LYS A 214 -12.52 18.22 0.83
CA LYS A 214 -13.83 18.04 1.45
C LYS A 214 -15.00 18.35 0.50
N PRO A 215 -15.07 19.53 -0.13
CA PRO A 215 -16.16 19.83 -1.07
C PRO A 215 -16.14 18.92 -2.31
N ALA A 216 -14.98 18.60 -2.86
CA ALA A 216 -14.89 17.74 -4.04
C ALA A 216 -15.40 16.31 -3.75
N VAL A 217 -14.93 15.68 -2.68
CA VAL A 217 -15.38 14.33 -2.30
C VAL A 217 -16.86 14.33 -1.93
N SER A 218 -17.34 15.34 -1.18
CA SER A 218 -18.77 15.46 -0.84
C SER A 218 -19.65 15.58 -2.08
N MET A 219 -19.18 16.34 -3.09
CA MET A 219 -19.88 16.46 -4.38
C MET A 219 -19.91 15.11 -5.10
N PHE A 220 -18.78 14.38 -5.20
CA PHE A 220 -18.73 13.06 -5.82
C PHE A 220 -19.69 12.07 -5.14
N PHE A 221 -19.73 12.04 -3.83
CA PHE A 221 -20.62 11.16 -3.07
C PHE A 221 -22.09 11.50 -3.33
N LYS A 222 -22.43 12.80 -3.34
CA LYS A 222 -23.79 13.24 -3.68
C LYS A 222 -24.19 12.83 -5.11
N MET A 223 -23.30 13.02 -6.07
CA MET A 223 -23.57 12.69 -7.49
C MET A 223 -23.69 11.17 -7.72
N THR A 224 -23.02 10.35 -6.94
CA THR A 224 -23.02 8.89 -7.05
C THR A 224 -24.03 8.21 -6.12
N GLY A 225 -24.66 8.95 -5.21
CA GLY A 225 -25.65 8.44 -4.26
C GLY A 225 -25.01 7.69 -3.07
N ILE A 226 -23.70 7.82 -2.87
CA ILE A 226 -23.00 7.19 -1.73
C ILE A 226 -23.38 7.94 -0.44
N LYS A 227 -23.78 7.16 0.59
CA LYS A 227 -24.13 7.68 1.91
C LYS A 227 -22.92 7.62 2.84
N PRO A 228 -22.30 8.75 3.24
CA PRO A 228 -21.16 8.73 4.15
C PRO A 228 -21.60 8.62 5.61
N VAL A 229 -20.88 7.79 6.38
CA VAL A 229 -20.88 7.72 7.84
C VAL A 229 -19.44 7.96 8.26
N ILE A 230 -19.15 9.16 8.71
CA ILE A 230 -17.78 9.61 9.07
C ILE A 230 -17.65 9.76 10.58
N ASN A 231 -16.40 9.89 11.05
CA ASN A 231 -16.05 9.90 12.47
C ASN A 231 -16.59 8.66 13.20
N ALA A 232 -16.66 7.53 12.49
CA ALA A 232 -17.26 6.28 12.93
C ALA A 232 -16.20 5.18 13.02
N ALA A 233 -16.07 4.57 14.18
CA ALA A 233 -15.23 3.41 14.38
C ALA A 233 -16.05 2.13 14.18
N ILE A 234 -15.59 1.26 13.28
CA ILE A 234 -16.14 -0.09 13.13
C ILE A 234 -15.67 -0.90 14.32
N GLU A 235 -16.59 -1.47 15.06
CA GLU A 235 -16.34 -2.29 16.26
C GLU A 235 -16.35 -3.78 15.95
N SER A 236 -17.36 -4.24 15.18
CA SER A 236 -17.48 -5.65 14.79
C SER A 236 -18.28 -5.83 13.50
N VAL A 237 -18.15 -7.00 12.89
CA VAL A 237 -18.92 -7.45 11.74
C VAL A 237 -19.52 -8.81 12.07
N SER A 238 -20.82 -9.00 11.89
CA SER A 238 -21.53 -10.24 12.19
C SER A 238 -22.55 -10.55 11.13
N GLY A 239 -22.45 -11.72 10.52
CA GLY A 239 -23.46 -12.21 9.59
C GLY A 239 -23.77 -11.21 8.47
N ASP A 240 -24.78 -10.41 8.69
CA ASP A 240 -25.37 -9.48 7.74
C ASP A 240 -25.49 -8.04 8.29
N TYR A 241 -24.77 -7.72 9.36
CA TYR A 241 -24.70 -6.37 9.91
C TYR A 241 -23.32 -6.03 10.49
N LEU A 242 -23.05 -4.74 10.53
CA LEU A 242 -21.83 -4.12 11.08
C LEU A 242 -22.24 -3.24 12.27
N THR A 243 -21.52 -3.37 13.38
CA THR A 243 -21.70 -2.55 14.58
C THR A 243 -20.63 -1.48 14.65
N LEU A 244 -21.04 -0.25 14.96
CA LEU A 244 -20.14 0.88 15.22
C LEU A 244 -19.94 1.06 16.73
N ALA A 245 -18.85 1.71 17.12
CA ALA A 245 -18.51 1.94 18.52
C ALA A 245 -19.52 2.80 19.31
N ASP A 246 -20.41 3.50 18.62
CA ASP A 246 -21.55 4.21 19.24
C ASP A 246 -22.78 3.32 19.49
N GLY A 247 -22.65 2.02 19.24
CA GLY A 247 -23.72 1.02 19.34
C GLY A 247 -24.68 0.97 18.15
N SER A 248 -24.52 1.85 17.16
CA SER A 248 -25.39 1.82 15.99
C SER A 248 -25.05 0.64 15.06
N VAL A 249 -26.09 0.03 14.51
CA VAL A 249 -26.00 -1.15 13.64
C VAL A 249 -26.32 -0.77 12.20
N ARG A 250 -25.58 -1.33 11.27
CA ARG A 250 -25.75 -1.13 9.82
C ARG A 250 -25.89 -2.48 9.13
N PRO A 251 -27.06 -2.81 8.58
CA PRO A 251 -27.23 -4.03 7.82
C PRO A 251 -26.54 -3.93 6.46
N PHE A 252 -26.12 -5.08 5.91
CA PHE A 252 -25.52 -5.17 4.60
C PHE A 252 -25.78 -6.55 3.95
N ASP A 253 -25.66 -6.62 2.62
CA ASP A 253 -25.62 -7.85 1.84
C ASP A 253 -24.18 -8.14 1.36
N LEU A 254 -23.36 -7.09 1.23
CA LEU A 254 -21.93 -7.18 0.91
C LEU A 254 -21.16 -6.11 1.69
N ALA A 255 -20.11 -6.51 2.41
CA ALA A 255 -19.18 -5.59 3.06
C ALA A 255 -17.78 -5.74 2.47
N VAL A 256 -17.16 -4.60 2.08
CA VAL A 256 -15.76 -4.52 1.65
C VAL A 256 -15.03 -3.50 2.54
N LEU A 257 -14.14 -3.97 3.38
CA LEU A 257 -13.52 -3.16 4.41
C LEU A 257 -12.00 -3.17 4.26
N ILE A 258 -11.38 -2.01 4.45
CA ILE A 258 -9.91 -1.88 4.49
C ILE A 258 -9.46 -2.09 5.95
N PRO A 259 -8.67 -3.14 6.24
CA PRO A 259 -8.18 -3.43 7.58
C PRO A 259 -7.00 -2.54 8.00
N PRO A 260 -6.66 -2.52 9.27
CA PRO A 260 -5.37 -2.07 9.75
C PRO A 260 -4.23 -2.85 9.09
N PHE A 261 -3.10 -2.17 8.89
CA PHE A 261 -1.86 -2.81 8.51
C PHE A 261 -0.92 -2.84 9.71
N VAL A 262 -0.18 -3.93 9.85
CA VAL A 262 0.89 -4.09 10.83
C VAL A 262 2.14 -4.62 10.16
N GLY A 263 3.29 -4.40 10.77
CA GLY A 263 4.55 -4.96 10.30
C GLY A 263 4.51 -6.49 10.29
N VAL A 264 5.29 -7.10 9.40
CA VAL A 264 5.37 -8.57 9.29
C VAL A 264 6.10 -9.17 10.49
N ASP A 265 5.72 -10.39 10.89
CA ASP A 265 6.16 -11.00 12.13
C ASP A 265 7.68 -11.16 12.22
N VAL A 266 8.35 -11.59 11.14
CA VAL A 266 9.81 -11.75 11.11
C VAL A 266 10.59 -10.45 11.44
N VAL A 267 10.00 -9.29 11.20
CA VAL A 267 10.60 -7.98 11.56
C VAL A 267 10.22 -7.61 12.99
N ARG A 268 8.99 -7.90 13.41
CA ARG A 268 8.49 -7.64 14.78
C ARG A 268 9.20 -8.47 15.84
N GLU A 269 9.68 -9.66 15.50
CA GLU A 269 10.40 -10.57 16.40
C GLU A 269 11.83 -10.12 16.68
N VAL A 270 12.35 -9.15 15.94
CA VAL A 270 13.67 -8.57 16.22
C VAL A 270 13.56 -7.58 17.37
N GLU A 271 14.12 -7.93 18.53
CA GLU A 271 14.05 -7.12 19.74
C GLU A 271 14.52 -5.69 19.53
N GLY A 272 13.69 -4.73 19.92
CA GLY A 272 13.96 -3.29 19.84
C GLY A 272 13.94 -2.68 18.44
N LEU A 273 13.72 -3.46 17.38
CA LEU A 273 13.77 -2.96 15.99
C LEU A 273 12.51 -2.21 15.58
N THR A 274 11.35 -2.56 16.14
CA THR A 274 10.06 -2.02 15.69
C THR A 274 9.31 -1.31 16.81
N ASP A 275 8.37 -0.43 16.41
CA ASP A 275 7.33 0.08 17.29
C ASP A 275 6.25 -0.99 17.59
N ALA A 276 5.25 -0.63 18.39
CA ALA A 276 4.14 -1.52 18.73
C ALA A 276 3.31 -2.00 17.51
N GLY A 277 3.30 -1.22 16.42
CA GLY A 277 2.68 -1.59 15.15
C GLY A 277 3.53 -2.51 14.28
N GLY A 278 4.76 -2.77 14.69
CA GLY A 278 5.71 -3.59 13.91
C GLY A 278 6.41 -2.81 12.79
N TYR A 279 6.41 -1.49 12.83
CA TYR A 279 7.10 -0.63 11.88
C TYR A 279 8.48 -0.21 12.44
N VAL A 280 9.48 -0.14 11.57
CA VAL A 280 10.85 0.21 11.95
C VAL A 280 10.98 1.73 12.03
N PRO A 281 11.34 2.31 13.22
CA PRO A 281 11.72 3.71 13.33
C PRO A 281 12.96 4.02 12.49
N VAL A 282 12.89 5.07 11.67
CA VAL A 282 13.96 5.44 10.73
C VAL A 282 14.23 6.94 10.74
N ASP A 283 15.45 7.32 10.35
CA ASP A 283 15.83 8.70 10.04
C ASP A 283 15.41 9.15 8.62
N GLU A 284 15.85 10.31 8.18
CA GLU A 284 15.55 10.86 6.86
C GLU A 284 16.26 10.13 5.70
N ASN A 285 17.30 9.37 5.99
CA ASN A 285 18.02 8.50 5.05
C ASN A 285 17.55 7.04 5.12
N TYR A 286 16.56 6.77 5.99
CA TYR A 286 15.93 5.47 6.22
C TYR A 286 16.81 4.45 6.95
N HIS A 287 17.84 4.88 7.66
CA HIS A 287 18.55 4.04 8.64
C HIS A 287 17.60 3.71 9.79
N SER A 288 17.64 2.47 10.25
CA SER A 288 17.00 2.09 11.50
C SER A 288 17.63 2.84 12.68
N ALA A 289 16.79 3.30 13.60
CA ALA A 289 17.27 3.92 14.84
C ALA A 289 18.08 2.94 15.72
N LEU A 290 17.90 1.63 15.54
CA LEU A 290 18.58 0.60 16.32
C LEU A 290 19.94 0.21 15.76
N ASP A 291 20.09 0.13 14.43
CA ASP A 291 21.29 -0.35 13.76
C ASP A 291 21.48 0.38 12.41
N PRO A 292 22.57 1.15 12.24
CA PRO A 292 22.79 1.93 11.01
C PRO A 292 23.07 1.06 9.76
N ARG A 293 23.26 -0.25 9.91
CA ARG A 293 23.38 -1.19 8.80
C ARG A 293 22.04 -1.77 8.35
N ILE A 294 20.97 -1.44 9.05
CA ILE A 294 19.60 -1.84 8.73
C ILE A 294 18.82 -0.62 8.25
N TYR A 295 18.22 -0.74 7.09
CA TYR A 295 17.34 0.25 6.48
C TYR A 295 15.92 -0.28 6.44
N ALA A 296 14.93 0.58 6.58
CA ALA A 296 13.53 0.21 6.33
C ALA A 296 12.84 1.21 5.42
N VAL A 297 12.14 0.70 4.42
CA VAL A 297 11.52 1.51 3.37
C VAL A 297 10.12 1.01 3.02
N GLY A 298 9.32 1.87 2.42
CA GLY A 298 7.93 1.58 2.10
C GLY A 298 7.06 1.46 3.34
N ILE A 299 6.12 0.51 3.33
CA ILE A 299 5.18 0.35 4.45
C ILE A 299 5.89 -0.12 5.72
N ALA A 300 7.02 -0.81 5.61
CA ALA A 300 7.80 -1.27 6.77
C ALA A 300 8.40 -0.13 7.62
N ALA A 301 8.66 1.04 7.02
CA ALA A 301 9.15 2.21 7.75
C ALA A 301 8.05 2.83 8.62
N GLN A 302 8.39 3.21 9.86
CA GLN A 302 7.49 3.93 10.74
C GLN A 302 7.16 5.32 10.17
N VAL A 303 5.90 5.72 10.30
CA VAL A 303 5.44 7.08 9.98
C VAL A 303 4.61 7.61 11.14
N THR A 304 5.05 8.72 11.73
CA THR A 304 4.32 9.41 12.78
C THR A 304 3.53 10.58 12.17
N THR A 305 2.24 10.68 12.51
CA THR A 305 1.39 11.80 12.10
C THR A 305 1.48 12.95 13.11
N PRO A 306 1.52 14.22 12.66
CA PRO A 306 1.53 15.36 13.55
C PRO A 306 0.13 15.76 14.06
N TRP A 307 -0.87 14.89 13.88
CA TRP A 307 -2.25 15.10 14.37
C TRP A 307 -2.79 13.84 15.03
N VAL A 308 -3.83 14.03 15.83
CA VAL A 308 -4.64 12.99 16.45
C VAL A 308 -6.09 13.19 16.02
N THR A 309 -6.79 12.09 15.75
CA THR A 309 -8.22 12.08 15.40
C THR A 309 -9.00 11.27 16.45
N ALA A 310 -10.30 11.55 16.62
CA ALA A 310 -11.15 10.84 17.57
C ALA A 310 -11.17 9.33 17.32
N VAL A 311 -11.25 8.93 16.06
CA VAL A 311 -10.99 7.56 15.61
C VAL A 311 -9.61 7.51 14.99
N ALA A 312 -8.76 6.62 15.43
CA ALA A 312 -7.40 6.51 14.90
C ALA A 312 -7.39 6.17 13.41
N LEU A 313 -6.60 6.90 12.63
CA LEU A 313 -6.48 6.71 11.18
C LEU A 313 -5.10 6.17 10.82
N GLY A 314 -5.06 5.34 9.79
CA GLY A 314 -3.80 4.94 9.15
C GLY A 314 -3.29 5.99 8.16
N VAL A 315 -2.02 5.89 7.82
CA VAL A 315 -1.35 6.74 6.84
C VAL A 315 -1.19 5.99 5.52
N PRO A 316 -1.53 6.58 4.37
CA PRO A 316 -1.39 5.93 3.09
C PRO A 316 0.09 5.86 2.66
N LYS A 317 0.77 4.77 2.97
CA LYS A 317 2.14 4.49 2.53
C LYS A 317 2.11 3.83 1.14
N THR A 318 1.75 4.60 0.11
CA THR A 318 1.53 4.11 -1.26
C THR A 318 2.83 3.87 -2.05
N GLY A 319 2.72 3.46 -3.32
CA GLY A 319 3.87 3.09 -4.15
C GLY A 319 4.86 4.23 -4.35
N PHE A 320 4.41 5.43 -4.71
CA PHE A 320 5.31 6.57 -4.96
C PHE A 320 6.19 6.97 -3.76
N PRO A 321 5.65 7.20 -2.55
CA PRO A 321 6.51 7.44 -1.38
C PRO A 321 7.47 6.27 -1.11
N SER A 322 7.02 5.04 -1.30
CA SER A 322 7.83 3.84 -1.10
C SER A 322 9.05 3.80 -2.04
N GLU A 323 8.87 4.22 -3.31
CA GLU A 323 9.99 4.32 -4.27
C GLU A 323 10.97 5.44 -3.91
N VAL A 324 10.47 6.59 -3.45
CA VAL A 324 11.33 7.71 -3.00
C VAL A 324 12.20 7.28 -1.82
N GLN A 325 11.62 6.64 -0.83
CA GLN A 325 12.33 6.11 0.34
C GLN A 325 13.40 5.10 -0.07
N ALA A 326 13.02 4.12 -0.88
CA ALA A 326 13.93 3.06 -1.35
C ALA A 326 15.11 3.60 -2.16
N ARG A 327 14.87 4.64 -2.97
CA ARG A 327 15.93 5.32 -3.74
C ARG A 327 16.92 6.03 -2.81
N ILE A 328 16.45 6.74 -1.79
CA ILE A 328 17.31 7.40 -0.82
C ILE A 328 18.15 6.35 -0.08
N ALA A 329 17.52 5.31 0.47
CA ALA A 329 18.23 4.25 1.18
C ALA A 329 19.31 3.56 0.31
N ALA A 330 18.96 3.17 -0.91
CA ALA A 330 19.91 2.53 -1.84
C ALA A 330 21.10 3.41 -2.18
N ARG A 331 20.86 4.70 -2.42
CA ARG A 331 21.94 5.67 -2.72
C ARG A 331 22.77 6.00 -1.48
N THR A 332 22.18 5.98 -0.29
CA THR A 332 22.91 6.15 0.98
C THR A 332 23.84 4.97 1.20
N ILE A 333 23.37 3.73 1.04
CA ILE A 333 24.22 2.53 1.11
C ILE A 333 25.38 2.63 0.11
N ALA A 334 25.10 3.00 -1.13
CA ALA A 334 26.15 3.14 -2.14
C ALA A 334 27.17 4.22 -1.78
N ALA A 335 26.71 5.36 -1.27
CA ALA A 335 27.59 6.46 -0.83
C ALA A 335 28.50 6.05 0.32
N GLU A 336 27.98 5.33 1.32
CA GLU A 336 28.76 4.81 2.43
C GLU A 336 29.84 3.82 1.99
N VAL A 337 29.52 2.93 1.05
CA VAL A 337 30.46 1.92 0.56
C VAL A 337 31.53 2.51 -0.36
N LEU A 338 31.12 3.45 -1.22
CA LEU A 338 31.99 4.04 -2.25
C LEU A 338 32.73 5.29 -1.75
N GLY A 339 32.46 5.77 -0.52
CA GLY A 339 33.06 6.99 0.01
C GLY A 339 32.63 8.26 -0.75
N THR A 340 31.41 8.28 -1.30
CA THR A 340 30.86 9.43 -2.05
C THR A 340 29.85 10.19 -1.17
N PRO A 341 29.50 11.45 -1.51
CA PRO A 341 28.50 12.20 -0.77
C PRO A 341 27.16 11.47 -0.74
N ALA A 342 26.56 11.35 0.46
CA ALA A 342 25.22 10.78 0.61
C ALA A 342 24.16 11.68 -0.05
N PRO A 343 23.05 11.10 -0.53
CA PRO A 343 21.93 11.90 -1.00
C PRO A 343 21.33 12.73 0.14
N VAL A 344 20.65 13.82 -0.21
CA VAL A 344 19.86 14.57 0.77
C VAL A 344 18.72 13.69 1.24
N GLY A 345 18.66 13.42 2.54
CA GLY A 345 17.60 12.69 3.18
C GLY A 345 16.25 13.41 3.04
N LYS A 346 15.15 12.66 3.15
CA LYS A 346 13.80 13.21 3.09
C LYS A 346 12.86 12.43 4.00
N ALA A 347 12.36 13.09 5.03
CA ALA A 347 11.33 12.49 5.88
C ALA A 347 10.06 12.21 5.08
N PHE A 348 9.27 11.20 5.48
CA PHE A 348 8.02 10.85 4.81
C PHE A 348 7.07 12.05 4.65
N LYS A 349 6.98 12.91 5.66
CA LYS A 349 6.13 14.11 5.65
C LYS A 349 6.45 15.06 4.50
N ASP A 350 7.71 15.09 4.03
CA ASP A 350 8.24 16.02 3.03
C ASP A 350 8.21 15.42 1.61
N ILE A 351 7.84 14.15 1.46
CA ILE A 351 7.62 13.52 0.16
C ILE A 351 6.35 14.11 -0.45
N PRO A 352 6.31 14.46 -1.75
CA PRO A 352 5.09 14.93 -2.39
C PRO A 352 3.93 13.93 -2.28
N ALA A 353 2.72 14.42 -2.05
CA ALA A 353 1.52 13.62 -2.14
C ALA A 353 1.05 13.57 -3.60
N ILE A 354 1.11 12.39 -4.22
CA ILE A 354 0.65 12.16 -5.59
C ILE A 354 -0.21 10.90 -5.60
N CYS A 355 -1.47 11.03 -6.04
CA CYS A 355 -2.38 9.90 -6.18
C CYS A 355 -3.29 10.09 -7.39
N LEU A 356 -3.52 9.00 -8.13
CA LEU A 356 -4.55 8.88 -9.16
C LEU A 356 -5.69 8.03 -8.57
N MET A 357 -6.71 8.69 -8.04
CA MET A 357 -7.89 8.05 -7.46
C MET A 357 -8.90 7.77 -8.56
N ASP A 358 -9.16 6.50 -8.84
CA ASP A 358 -10.10 6.07 -9.86
C ASP A 358 -11.54 6.02 -9.34
N ALA A 359 -12.50 6.43 -10.17
CA ALA A 359 -13.93 6.35 -9.89
C ALA A 359 -14.67 5.45 -10.89
N GLY A 360 -13.98 4.48 -11.46
CA GLY A 360 -14.56 3.41 -12.31
C GLY A 360 -14.65 3.70 -13.80
N GLY A 361 -14.38 4.91 -14.25
CA GLY A 361 -14.40 5.32 -15.66
C GLY A 361 -15.34 6.49 -15.98
N PRO A 362 -15.46 6.87 -17.27
CA PRO A 362 -16.32 7.99 -17.67
C PRO A 362 -17.79 7.80 -17.26
N PRO A 363 -18.52 8.89 -16.95
CA PRO A 363 -18.12 10.28 -17.12
C PRO A 363 -17.31 10.85 -15.96
N PHE A 364 -17.24 10.18 -14.80
CA PHE A 364 -16.58 10.72 -13.61
C PHE A 364 -15.07 10.54 -13.64
N GLY A 365 -14.58 9.39 -14.15
CA GLY A 365 -13.18 9.05 -14.31
C GLY A 365 -12.44 8.90 -13.00
N GLY A 366 -12.30 9.95 -12.23
CA GLY A 366 -11.60 9.96 -10.96
C GLY A 366 -11.14 11.35 -10.53
N ALA A 367 -10.15 11.39 -9.65
CA ALA A 367 -9.47 12.61 -9.22
C ALA A 367 -7.96 12.40 -9.10
N MET A 368 -7.18 13.31 -9.65
CA MET A 368 -5.75 13.39 -9.39
C MET A 368 -5.53 14.25 -8.14
N ILE A 369 -4.82 13.73 -7.17
CA ILE A 369 -4.46 14.39 -5.92
C ILE A 369 -2.99 14.78 -5.99
N LEU A 370 -2.71 16.07 -5.82
CA LEU A 370 -1.35 16.61 -5.84
C LEU A 370 -1.11 17.48 -4.60
N GLY A 371 0.04 17.26 -3.96
CA GLY A 371 0.51 18.09 -2.85
C GLY A 371 2.02 18.19 -2.86
N SER A 372 2.56 19.37 -2.56
CA SER A 372 4.01 19.56 -2.49
C SER A 372 4.68 18.74 -1.39
N THR A 373 3.92 18.33 -0.38
CA THR A 373 4.35 17.47 0.73
C THR A 373 3.21 16.55 1.14
N MET A 374 3.54 15.42 1.77
CA MET A 374 2.55 14.50 2.32
C MET A 374 1.81 15.13 3.50
N PHE A 375 2.56 15.68 4.45
CA PHE A 375 2.04 16.35 5.66
C PHE A 375 2.55 17.77 5.76
N GLY A 376 1.87 18.58 6.61
CA GLY A 376 2.35 19.89 7.00
C GLY A 376 2.07 21.00 5.98
N PRO A 377 2.76 22.12 6.12
CA PRO A 377 2.49 23.26 5.26
C PRO A 377 2.83 22.93 3.81
N ARG A 378 1.80 22.90 2.96
CA ARG A 378 1.95 22.67 1.53
C ARG A 378 2.09 23.98 0.79
N LYS A 379 3.14 24.11 -0.03
CA LYS A 379 3.29 25.25 -0.94
C LYS A 379 2.17 25.29 -1.99
N PHE A 380 1.72 24.11 -2.40
CA PHE A 380 0.53 23.92 -3.22
C PHE A 380 -0.15 22.61 -2.89
N SER A 381 -1.45 22.53 -3.13
CA SER A 381 -2.21 21.28 -3.18
C SER A 381 -3.39 21.46 -4.13
N ALA A 382 -3.75 20.38 -4.83
CA ALA A 382 -4.87 20.39 -5.77
C ALA A 382 -5.55 19.02 -5.82
N ILE A 383 -6.86 19.05 -6.03
CA ILE A 383 -7.64 17.90 -6.46
C ILE A 383 -8.22 18.25 -7.83
N ILE A 384 -7.83 17.46 -8.83
CA ILE A 384 -8.22 17.69 -10.22
C ILE A 384 -9.11 16.53 -10.65
N PRO A 385 -10.44 16.71 -10.60
CA PRO A 385 -11.39 15.69 -11.05
C PRO A 385 -11.48 15.66 -12.57
N GLY A 386 -11.84 14.49 -13.10
CA GLY A 386 -12.17 14.39 -14.51
C GLY A 386 -12.08 13.01 -15.11
N PRO A 387 -12.70 12.78 -16.29
CA PRO A 387 -12.69 11.48 -16.96
C PRO A 387 -11.31 11.02 -17.40
N GLN A 388 -10.38 11.96 -17.64
CA GLN A 388 -9.00 11.67 -18.02
C GLN A 388 -8.21 10.90 -16.94
N VAL A 389 -8.59 11.02 -15.65
CA VAL A 389 -7.85 10.39 -14.55
C VAL A 389 -7.90 8.87 -14.63
N HIS A 390 -9.02 8.29 -15.03
CA HIS A 390 -9.12 6.85 -15.30
C HIS A 390 -8.12 6.42 -16.39
N LEU A 391 -8.09 7.12 -17.52
CA LEU A 391 -7.13 6.84 -18.60
C LEU A 391 -5.68 7.01 -18.12
N MET A 392 -5.39 8.07 -17.38
CA MET A 392 -4.05 8.29 -16.80
C MET A 392 -3.63 7.11 -15.91
N LYS A 393 -4.55 6.59 -15.08
CA LYS A 393 -4.25 5.44 -14.22
C LYS A 393 -4.00 4.16 -15.04
N VAL A 394 -4.76 3.92 -16.11
CA VAL A 394 -4.52 2.81 -17.03
C VAL A 394 -3.16 2.95 -17.75
N LEU A 395 -2.83 4.14 -18.23
CA LEU A 395 -1.52 4.40 -18.87
C LEU A 395 -0.37 4.24 -17.87
N PHE A 396 -0.56 4.73 -16.64
CA PHE A 396 0.42 4.55 -15.56
C PHE A 396 0.64 3.07 -15.24
N GLU A 397 -0.42 2.25 -15.16
CA GLU A 397 -0.32 0.79 -15.00
C GLU A 397 0.55 0.18 -16.11
N LYS A 398 0.22 0.45 -17.38
CA LYS A 398 0.95 -0.11 -18.53
C LYS A 398 2.41 0.31 -18.56
N TYR A 399 2.67 1.60 -18.32
CA TYR A 399 4.03 2.13 -18.23
C TYR A 399 4.81 1.48 -17.08
N PHE A 400 4.19 1.35 -15.90
CA PHE A 400 4.87 0.80 -14.74
C PHE A 400 5.20 -0.68 -14.92
N LEU A 401 4.26 -1.48 -15.43
CA LEU A 401 4.50 -2.89 -15.73
C LEU A 401 5.56 -3.07 -16.82
N PHE A 402 5.57 -2.20 -17.84
CA PHE A 402 6.65 -2.17 -18.83
C PHE A 402 8.00 -1.89 -18.18
N LYS A 403 8.08 -0.87 -17.33
CA LYS A 403 9.28 -0.51 -16.57
C LYS A 403 9.80 -1.70 -15.75
N VAL A 404 8.92 -2.37 -15.02
CA VAL A 404 9.28 -3.55 -14.21
C VAL A 404 9.81 -4.69 -15.09
N ARG A 405 9.12 -5.03 -16.18
CA ARG A 405 9.54 -6.09 -17.11
C ARG A 405 10.93 -5.86 -17.70
N HIS A 406 11.31 -4.61 -17.88
CA HIS A 406 12.61 -4.22 -18.45
C HIS A 406 13.67 -3.89 -17.39
N GLY A 407 13.32 -3.91 -16.10
CA GLY A 407 14.25 -3.57 -15.01
C GLY A 407 14.72 -2.11 -15.06
N LEU A 408 13.86 -1.20 -15.52
CA LEU A 408 14.17 0.22 -15.63
C LEU A 408 14.00 0.92 -14.28
N ARG A 409 14.95 1.79 -13.93
CA ARG A 409 14.81 2.68 -12.78
C ARG A 409 13.99 3.93 -13.13
N TRP A 410 13.44 4.61 -12.13
CA TRP A 410 12.94 5.96 -12.28
C TRP A 410 14.10 6.94 -12.49
N GLN A 411 13.96 7.80 -13.47
CA GLN A 411 14.87 8.95 -13.63
C GLN A 411 14.42 10.13 -12.77
#